data_abfd4f559587761a51b8def380e695b2
#
_entry.id   abfd4f559587761a51b8def380e695b2
#
_cell.length_a   1.000
_cell.length_b   1.000
_cell.length_c   1.000
_cell.angle_alpha   90.00
_cell.angle_beta   90.00
_cell.angle_gamma   90.00
#
_symmetry.space_group_name_H-M   'P 1'
#
loop_
_entity.id
_entity.type
_entity.pdbx_description
1 polymer ?
#
loop_
_entity_poly.entity_id
_entity_poly.type
_entity_poly.pdbx_seq_one_letter_code
_entity_poly.pdbx_strand_id
1 'polypeptide(L)'
;SEMCIRDRLKYEKVKKEYIYNAERVSEQATTYFFALAMAQAEYDLAKDNAVSTDTLYRIGMQRLKIAAISRADLLTLKLDVVNARNTLQNAASALKRAMFSLASFLNMEKNTDIRVSLPGRPRALTIPVDEALLAAQANNPEFLGLRQEVLEAEQTVDKTKKESRFNASINASVGFNQVAEKFGEAYRHPMQQEMVSVSVSIPLVDWGVRKGKYNMARNNLNVVKTSARQSEISIEEEVIMTVSDFNVQQALVASAEEALDLAILAYNETRQRFIIGKADINSLTLSLNRQQEAQRNYISALQDYWLNYYKI
;
A
#
# COMPACT_ATOMS: atom_id res chain seq x y z
N SER A 1 -25.53 -22.37 -18.45
CA SER A 1 -25.12 -23.40 -17.48
C SER A 1 -24.33 -22.74 -16.36
N GLU A 2 -24.37 -23.29 -15.16
CA GLU A 2 -23.67 -22.78 -13.96
C GLU A 2 -22.17 -22.60 -14.17
N MET A 3 -21.55 -23.45 -14.98
CA MET A 3 -20.13 -23.38 -15.33
C MET A 3 -19.81 -22.07 -16.11
N CYS A 4 -20.69 -21.66 -17.02
CA CYS A 4 -20.52 -20.39 -17.73
C CYS A 4 -20.67 -19.16 -16.81
N ILE A 5 -21.55 -19.24 -15.80
CA ILE A 5 -21.73 -18.17 -14.81
C ILE A 5 -20.46 -18.00 -13.98
N ARG A 6 -19.88 -19.10 -13.49
CA ARG A 6 -18.63 -19.09 -12.73
C ARG A 6 -17.48 -18.52 -13.56
N ASP A 7 -17.31 -18.97 -14.79
CA ASP A 7 -16.20 -18.53 -15.64
C ASP A 7 -16.34 -17.05 -16.00
N ARG A 8 -17.58 -16.56 -16.18
CA ARG A 8 -17.86 -15.14 -16.37
C ARG A 8 -17.54 -14.31 -15.11
N LEU A 9 -17.92 -14.79 -13.94
CA LEU A 9 -17.58 -14.13 -12.66
C LEU A 9 -16.06 -14.07 -12.46
N LYS A 10 -15.35 -15.15 -12.78
CA LYS A 10 -13.89 -15.20 -12.72
C LYS A 10 -13.24 -14.19 -13.68
N TYR A 11 -13.75 -14.09 -14.91
CA TYR A 11 -13.27 -13.10 -15.87
C TYR A 11 -13.48 -11.65 -15.36
N GLU A 12 -14.68 -11.33 -14.87
CA GLU A 12 -14.99 -10.01 -14.32
C GLU A 12 -14.13 -9.70 -13.08
N LYS A 13 -13.90 -10.69 -12.21
CA LYS A 13 -12.99 -10.54 -11.07
C LYS A 13 -11.57 -10.18 -11.51
N VAL A 14 -10.98 -10.95 -12.44
CA VAL A 14 -9.61 -10.68 -12.94
C VAL A 14 -9.50 -9.30 -13.60
N LYS A 15 -10.54 -8.88 -14.35
CA LYS A 15 -10.58 -7.53 -14.92
C LYS A 15 -10.56 -6.44 -13.86
N LYS A 16 -11.29 -6.61 -12.77
CA LYS A 16 -11.30 -5.66 -11.65
C LYS A 16 -10.01 -5.74 -10.82
N GLU A 17 -9.44 -6.92 -10.65
CA GLU A 17 -8.13 -7.10 -10.02
C GLU A 17 -7.02 -6.35 -10.77
N TYR A 18 -7.10 -6.27 -12.10
CA TYR A 18 -6.15 -5.46 -12.87
C TYR A 18 -6.21 -3.97 -12.49
N ILE A 19 -7.42 -3.41 -12.41
CA ILE A 19 -7.63 -2.01 -12.00
C ILE A 19 -7.16 -1.81 -10.56
N TYR A 20 -7.56 -2.69 -9.66
CA TYR A 20 -7.14 -2.66 -8.25
C TYR A 20 -5.61 -2.70 -8.08
N ASN A 21 -4.93 -3.55 -8.86
CA ASN A 21 -3.47 -3.62 -8.83
C ASN A 21 -2.82 -2.35 -9.41
N ALA A 22 -3.43 -1.70 -10.41
CA ALA A 22 -2.95 -0.42 -10.93
C ALA A 22 -3.03 0.68 -9.87
N GLU A 23 -4.14 0.75 -9.12
CA GLU A 23 -4.29 1.69 -8.00
C GLU A 23 -3.30 1.41 -6.86
N ARG A 24 -3.05 0.14 -6.54
CA ARG A 24 -2.00 -0.22 -5.57
C ARG A 24 -0.59 0.22 -6.00
N VAL A 25 -0.28 0.16 -7.28
CA VAL A 25 0.99 0.70 -7.80
C VAL A 25 1.04 2.21 -7.62
N SER A 26 -0.09 2.91 -7.85
CA SER A 26 -0.21 4.36 -7.63
C SER A 26 -0.03 4.73 -6.15
N GLU A 27 -0.61 3.97 -5.24
CA GLU A 27 -0.42 4.12 -3.79
C GLU A 27 1.06 3.93 -3.39
N GLN A 28 1.72 2.89 -3.90
CA GLN A 28 3.15 2.66 -3.66
C GLN A 28 4.01 3.78 -4.25
N ALA A 29 3.72 4.23 -5.47
CA ALA A 29 4.41 5.36 -6.10
C ALA A 29 4.29 6.62 -5.24
N THR A 30 3.09 6.89 -4.71
CA THR A 30 2.80 8.00 -3.81
C THR A 30 3.64 7.92 -2.54
N THR A 31 3.76 6.73 -1.94
CA THR A 31 4.60 6.51 -0.76
C THR A 31 6.07 6.85 -1.03
N TYR A 32 6.65 6.36 -2.13
CA TYR A 32 8.04 6.68 -2.49
C TYR A 32 8.22 8.15 -2.85
N PHE A 33 7.25 8.75 -3.54
CA PHE A 33 7.26 10.17 -3.89
C PHE A 33 7.32 11.05 -2.64
N PHE A 34 6.44 10.83 -1.67
CA PHE A 34 6.40 11.63 -0.44
C PHE A 34 7.58 11.34 0.49
N ALA A 35 8.10 10.11 0.50
CA ALA A 35 9.35 9.80 1.20
C ALA A 35 10.53 10.62 0.64
N LEU A 36 10.62 10.78 -0.69
CA LEU A 36 11.62 11.65 -1.31
C LEU A 36 11.33 13.12 -1.01
N ALA A 37 10.09 13.58 -1.10
CA ALA A 37 9.71 14.96 -0.78
C ALA A 37 10.06 15.34 0.65
N MET A 38 9.79 14.46 1.61
CA MET A 38 10.18 14.63 3.01
C MET A 38 11.71 14.74 3.17
N ALA A 39 12.45 13.81 2.55
CA ALA A 39 13.91 13.81 2.62
C ALA A 39 14.52 15.05 1.96
N GLN A 40 13.94 15.59 0.88
CA GLN A 40 14.35 16.86 0.28
C GLN A 40 14.13 18.03 1.24
N ALA A 41 12.92 18.12 1.82
CA ALA A 41 12.59 19.18 2.75
C ALA A 41 13.50 19.16 3.99
N GLU A 42 13.77 17.98 4.55
CA GLU A 42 14.70 17.83 5.68
C GLU A 42 16.15 18.21 5.31
N TYR A 43 16.60 17.87 4.09
CA TYR A 43 17.91 18.27 3.63
C TYR A 43 18.04 19.78 3.44
N ASP A 44 17.05 20.43 2.84
CA ASP A 44 17.06 21.88 2.62
C ASP A 44 16.99 22.62 3.95
N LEU A 45 16.14 22.19 4.89
CA LEU A 45 16.10 22.73 6.26
C LEU A 45 17.42 22.55 7.00
N ALA A 46 18.04 21.36 6.93
CA ALA A 46 19.30 21.08 7.59
C ALA A 46 20.43 21.93 7.01
N LYS A 47 20.42 22.20 5.70
CA LYS A 47 21.36 23.08 5.01
C LYS A 47 21.23 24.52 5.49
N ASP A 48 20.00 25.04 5.51
CA ASP A 48 19.73 26.41 5.99
C ASP A 48 20.05 26.57 7.46
N ASN A 49 19.75 25.56 8.28
CA ASN A 49 20.11 25.53 9.69
C ASN A 49 21.63 25.53 9.92
N ALA A 50 22.39 24.75 9.13
CA ALA A 50 23.83 24.71 9.22
C ALA A 50 24.48 26.09 8.90
N VAL A 51 23.95 26.80 7.89
CA VAL A 51 24.38 28.17 7.55
C VAL A 51 23.99 29.17 8.64
N SER A 52 22.76 29.05 9.15
CA SER A 52 22.25 29.94 10.21
C SER A 52 23.02 29.78 11.50
N THR A 53 23.26 28.57 11.98
CA THR A 53 24.00 28.30 13.22
C THR A 53 25.45 28.75 13.13
N ASP A 54 26.15 28.60 11.99
CA ASP A 54 27.49 29.13 11.79
C ASP A 54 27.50 30.68 11.91
N THR A 55 26.50 31.33 11.29
CA THR A 55 26.34 32.77 11.37
C THR A 55 26.09 33.25 12.82
N LEU A 56 25.20 32.55 13.54
CA LEU A 56 24.88 32.86 14.95
C LEU A 56 26.09 32.65 15.85
N TYR A 57 26.89 31.62 15.62
CA TYR A 57 28.15 31.41 16.35
C TYR A 57 29.15 32.57 16.12
N ARG A 58 29.30 33.06 14.88
CA ARG A 58 30.14 34.22 14.56
C ARG A 58 29.67 35.49 15.23
N ILE A 59 28.35 35.73 15.25
CA ILE A 59 27.75 36.84 16.01
C ILE A 59 28.04 36.67 17.51
N GLY A 60 27.87 35.45 18.05
CA GLY A 60 28.18 35.13 19.44
C GLY A 60 29.62 35.42 19.82
N MET A 61 30.59 35.08 18.99
CA MET A 61 32.00 35.41 19.20
C MET A 61 32.23 36.92 19.34
N GLN A 62 31.57 37.75 18.52
CA GLN A 62 31.70 39.22 18.64
C GLN A 62 31.01 39.74 19.90
N ARG A 63 29.85 39.19 20.29
CA ARG A 63 29.14 39.55 21.50
C ARG A 63 29.89 39.19 22.79
N LEU A 64 30.61 38.07 22.79
CA LEU A 64 31.44 37.68 23.92
C LEU A 64 32.56 38.71 24.15
N LYS A 65 33.17 39.27 23.06
CA LYS A 65 34.23 40.30 23.18
C LYS A 65 33.77 41.57 23.90
N ILE A 66 32.48 41.89 23.80
CA ILE A 66 31.89 43.06 24.46
C ILE A 66 31.09 42.67 25.71
N ALA A 67 31.31 41.45 26.23
CA ALA A 67 30.62 40.89 27.41
C ALA A 67 29.09 40.89 27.32
N ALA A 68 28.51 40.88 26.12
CA ALA A 68 27.04 40.85 25.88
C ALA A 68 26.44 39.44 25.96
N ILE A 69 27.26 38.38 25.97
CA ILE A 69 26.84 36.98 26.22
C ILE A 69 27.89 36.29 27.11
N SER A 70 27.48 35.21 27.77
CA SER A 70 28.38 34.40 28.59
C SER A 70 29.24 33.44 27.73
N ARG A 71 30.32 32.92 28.33
CA ARG A 71 31.12 31.87 27.71
C ARG A 71 30.33 30.58 27.53
N ALA A 72 29.39 30.27 28.42
CA ALA A 72 28.49 29.13 28.33
C ALA A 72 27.56 29.24 27.09
N ASP A 73 27.00 30.43 26.86
CA ASP A 73 26.18 30.71 25.68
C ASP A 73 26.97 30.49 24.36
N LEU A 74 28.21 30.93 24.32
CA LEU A 74 29.07 30.70 23.14
C LEU A 74 29.39 29.23 22.93
N LEU A 75 29.57 28.43 23.98
CA LEU A 75 29.78 26.99 23.89
C LEU A 75 28.53 26.28 23.39
N THR A 76 27.34 26.71 23.80
CA THR A 76 26.04 26.21 23.29
C THR A 76 25.94 26.50 21.79
N LEU A 77 26.20 27.72 21.35
CA LEU A 77 26.20 28.06 19.90
C LEU A 77 27.19 27.21 19.10
N LYS A 78 28.37 26.92 19.68
CA LYS A 78 29.35 26.03 19.02
C LYS A 78 28.88 24.61 18.94
N LEU A 79 28.22 24.10 19.96
CA LEU A 79 27.60 22.77 19.96
C LEU A 79 26.49 22.69 18.89
N ASP A 80 25.68 23.73 18.77
CA ASP A 80 24.62 23.81 17.73
C ASP A 80 25.21 23.74 16.32
N VAL A 81 26.36 24.39 16.07
CA VAL A 81 27.06 24.26 14.76
C VAL A 81 27.51 22.83 14.49
N VAL A 82 28.05 22.12 15.48
CA VAL A 82 28.46 20.72 15.33
C VAL A 82 27.26 19.83 15.06
N ASN A 83 26.18 20.00 15.83
CA ASN A 83 24.95 19.24 15.67
C ASN A 83 24.29 19.50 14.30
N ALA A 84 24.23 20.77 13.88
CA ALA A 84 23.66 21.12 12.57
C ALA A 84 24.44 20.51 11.40
N ARG A 85 25.77 20.43 11.47
CA ARG A 85 26.59 19.75 10.46
C ARG A 85 26.33 18.24 10.41
N ASN A 86 26.21 17.59 11.57
CA ASN A 86 25.88 16.18 11.67
C ASN A 86 24.48 15.91 11.09
N THR A 87 23.50 16.76 11.41
CA THR A 87 22.13 16.66 10.87
C THR A 87 22.12 16.83 9.36
N LEU A 88 22.89 17.77 8.81
CA LEU A 88 23.02 17.97 7.37
C LEU A 88 23.61 16.72 6.67
N GLN A 89 24.63 16.09 7.25
CA GLN A 89 25.22 14.87 6.71
C GLN A 89 24.23 13.70 6.71
N ASN A 90 23.49 13.55 7.81
CA ASN A 90 22.46 12.53 7.92
C ASN A 90 21.31 12.76 6.93
N ALA A 91 20.85 14.01 6.78
CA ALA A 91 19.81 14.38 5.83
C ALA A 91 20.27 14.16 4.38
N ALA A 92 21.53 14.49 4.05
CA ALA A 92 22.10 14.21 2.72
C ALA A 92 22.11 12.70 2.40
N SER A 93 22.42 11.87 3.40
CA SER A 93 22.41 10.42 3.24
C SER A 93 20.97 9.87 3.10
N ALA A 94 20.01 10.43 3.86
CA ALA A 94 18.59 10.08 3.76
C ALA A 94 18.02 10.47 2.38
N LEU A 95 18.35 11.64 1.88
CA LEU A 95 17.96 12.10 0.55
C LEU A 95 18.45 11.14 -0.56
N LYS A 96 19.72 10.75 -0.52
CA LYS A 96 20.28 9.78 -1.48
C LYS A 96 19.55 8.44 -1.42
N ARG A 97 19.22 7.95 -0.23
CA ARG A 97 18.45 6.68 -0.08
C ARG A 97 17.04 6.81 -0.64
N ALA A 98 16.35 7.91 -0.38
CA ALA A 98 15.00 8.14 -0.90
C ALA A 98 14.99 8.28 -2.43
N MET A 99 15.97 9.01 -3.03
CA MET A 99 16.14 9.06 -4.48
C MET A 99 16.38 7.68 -5.09
N PHE A 100 17.29 6.89 -4.49
CA PHE A 100 17.55 5.53 -4.93
C PHE A 100 16.30 4.64 -4.87
N SER A 101 15.52 4.73 -3.80
CA SER A 101 14.30 3.93 -3.62
C SER A 101 13.25 4.27 -4.69
N LEU A 102 13.02 5.56 -4.96
CA LEU A 102 12.09 5.99 -6.01
C LEU A 102 12.61 5.61 -7.41
N ALA A 103 13.89 5.83 -7.71
CA ALA A 103 14.49 5.45 -9.00
C ALA A 103 14.36 3.93 -9.24
N SER A 104 14.63 3.13 -8.22
CA SER A 104 14.50 1.67 -8.28
C SER A 104 13.05 1.23 -8.52
N PHE A 105 12.10 1.86 -7.85
CA PHE A 105 10.67 1.59 -8.05
C PHE A 105 10.20 1.93 -9.47
N LEU A 106 10.68 3.06 -10.02
CA LEU A 106 10.38 3.51 -11.38
C LEU A 106 11.23 2.80 -12.47
N ASN A 107 12.06 1.83 -12.07
CA ASN A 107 13.00 1.14 -12.97
C ASN A 107 13.92 2.09 -13.74
N MET A 108 14.33 3.19 -13.09
CA MET A 108 15.32 4.15 -13.62
C MET A 108 16.74 3.76 -13.21
N GLU A 109 17.73 4.41 -13.79
CA GLU A 109 19.13 4.24 -13.37
C GLU A 109 19.31 4.65 -11.90
N LYS A 110 20.08 3.84 -11.15
CA LYS A 110 20.24 3.97 -9.70
C LYS A 110 20.83 5.29 -9.23
N ASN A 111 21.56 6.01 -10.09
CA ASN A 111 22.19 7.30 -9.79
C ASN A 111 21.47 8.49 -10.41
N THR A 112 20.21 8.32 -10.82
CA THR A 112 19.41 9.43 -11.37
C THR A 112 19.15 10.46 -10.28
N ASP A 113 19.49 11.71 -10.54
CA ASP A 113 19.14 12.84 -9.67
C ASP A 113 17.65 13.18 -9.88
N ILE A 114 16.82 12.86 -8.90
CA ILE A 114 15.39 13.07 -8.94
C ILE A 114 15.05 14.17 -7.95
N ARG A 115 14.38 15.21 -8.44
CA ARG A 115 13.77 16.23 -7.61
C ARG A 115 12.26 16.20 -7.78
N VAL A 116 11.55 16.22 -6.67
CA VAL A 116 10.10 16.27 -6.65
C VAL A 116 9.62 17.62 -6.12
N SER A 117 8.50 18.09 -6.65
CA SER A 117 7.80 19.25 -6.10
C SER A 117 6.51 18.77 -5.44
N LEU A 118 6.24 19.30 -4.23
CA LEU A 118 5.00 18.96 -3.53
C LEU A 118 3.78 19.39 -4.36
N PRO A 119 2.73 18.55 -4.42
CA PRO A 119 1.47 18.95 -5.02
C PRO A 119 0.89 20.13 -4.22
N GLY A 120 0.19 21.01 -4.91
CA GLY A 120 -0.55 22.08 -4.24
C GLY A 120 -1.67 21.52 -3.37
N ARG A 121 -2.32 22.41 -2.62
CA ARG A 121 -3.46 22.07 -1.77
C ARG A 121 -4.53 21.33 -2.59
N PRO A 122 -4.96 20.13 -2.14
CA PRO A 122 -6.01 19.39 -2.83
C PRO A 122 -7.32 20.18 -2.87
N ARG A 123 -8.10 19.98 -3.93
CA ARG A 123 -9.46 20.54 -4.00
C ARG A 123 -10.35 19.86 -2.98
N ALA A 124 -11.26 20.60 -2.37
CA ALA A 124 -12.23 20.04 -1.45
C ALA A 124 -13.12 19.01 -2.19
N LEU A 125 -13.10 17.79 -1.73
CA LEU A 125 -13.88 16.66 -2.24
C LEU A 125 -14.49 15.94 -1.04
N THR A 126 -15.81 15.98 -0.90
CA THR A 126 -16.51 15.22 0.14
C THR A 126 -17.17 14.01 -0.50
N ILE A 127 -16.87 12.83 0.00
CA ILE A 127 -17.42 11.58 -0.49
C ILE A 127 -18.48 11.09 0.48
N PRO A 128 -19.75 10.91 0.02
CA PRO A 128 -20.80 10.32 0.83
C PRO A 128 -20.50 8.82 1.06
N VAL A 129 -20.60 8.37 2.31
CA VAL A 129 -20.33 6.96 2.67
C VAL A 129 -21.22 5.99 1.90
N ASP A 130 -22.51 6.31 1.74
CA ASP A 130 -23.45 5.46 1.02
C ASP A 130 -23.08 5.24 -0.45
N GLU A 131 -22.61 6.31 -1.13
CA GLU A 131 -22.14 6.22 -2.52
C GLU A 131 -20.87 5.39 -2.63
N ALA A 132 -19.94 5.57 -1.69
CA ALA A 132 -18.71 4.77 -1.63
C ALA A 132 -18.99 3.28 -1.40
N LEU A 133 -19.92 2.94 -0.50
CA LEU A 133 -20.33 1.55 -0.27
C LEU A 133 -20.93 0.91 -1.51
N LEU A 134 -21.84 1.62 -2.20
CA LEU A 134 -22.42 1.14 -3.45
C LEU A 134 -21.36 0.94 -4.55
N ALA A 135 -20.43 1.87 -4.66
CA ALA A 135 -19.32 1.78 -5.60
C ALA A 135 -18.37 0.61 -5.27
N ALA A 136 -18.06 0.40 -3.98
CA ALA A 136 -17.24 -0.72 -3.51
C ALA A 136 -17.91 -2.07 -3.80
N GLN A 137 -19.19 -2.24 -3.45
CA GLN A 137 -19.95 -3.46 -3.75
C GLN A 137 -20.01 -3.77 -5.26
N ALA A 138 -20.03 -2.74 -6.11
CA ALA A 138 -20.05 -2.89 -7.55
C ALA A 138 -18.66 -3.17 -8.15
N ASN A 139 -17.59 -2.60 -7.60
CA ASN A 139 -16.27 -2.54 -8.24
C ASN A 139 -15.15 -3.28 -7.52
N ASN A 140 -15.24 -3.48 -6.21
CA ASN A 140 -14.19 -4.17 -5.48
C ASN A 140 -14.14 -5.67 -5.89
N PRO A 141 -12.99 -6.19 -6.35
CA PRO A 141 -12.84 -7.58 -6.77
C PRO A 141 -13.07 -8.59 -5.63
N GLU A 142 -12.90 -8.18 -4.38
CA GLU A 142 -13.09 -9.07 -3.22
C GLU A 142 -14.56 -9.49 -3.08
N PHE A 143 -15.53 -8.58 -3.27
CA PHE A 143 -16.96 -8.95 -3.26
C PHE A 143 -17.29 -9.99 -4.33
N LEU A 144 -16.67 -9.89 -5.52
CA LEU A 144 -16.84 -10.89 -6.57
C LEU A 144 -16.19 -12.23 -6.19
N GLY A 145 -15.03 -12.18 -5.51
CA GLY A 145 -14.37 -13.36 -4.97
C GLY A 145 -15.25 -14.11 -3.97
N LEU A 146 -15.84 -13.42 -3.01
CA LEU A 146 -16.74 -14.00 -2.01
C LEU A 146 -17.95 -14.65 -2.67
N ARG A 147 -18.57 -14.01 -3.68
CA ARG A 147 -19.67 -14.60 -4.46
C ARG A 147 -19.22 -15.85 -5.20
N GLN A 148 -18.03 -15.86 -5.78
CA GLN A 148 -17.47 -17.01 -6.47
C GLN A 148 -17.26 -18.18 -5.50
N GLU A 149 -16.69 -17.94 -4.32
CA GLU A 149 -16.48 -18.97 -3.29
C GLU A 149 -17.79 -19.63 -2.84
N VAL A 150 -18.83 -18.83 -2.61
CA VAL A 150 -20.17 -19.35 -2.26
C VAL A 150 -20.73 -20.19 -3.41
N LEU A 151 -20.63 -19.72 -4.65
CA LEU A 151 -21.10 -20.45 -5.83
C LEU A 151 -20.35 -21.80 -6.02
N GLU A 152 -19.05 -21.82 -5.79
CA GLU A 152 -18.22 -23.04 -5.87
C GLU A 152 -18.60 -24.05 -4.78
N ALA A 153 -18.90 -23.57 -3.59
CA ALA A 153 -19.40 -24.42 -2.50
C ALA A 153 -20.81 -24.97 -2.79
N GLU A 154 -21.70 -24.18 -3.40
CA GLU A 154 -23.03 -24.63 -3.86
C GLU A 154 -22.91 -25.68 -4.96
N GLN A 155 -22.04 -25.49 -5.94
CA GLN A 155 -21.75 -26.47 -6.99
C GLN A 155 -21.20 -27.77 -6.40
N THR A 156 -20.36 -27.69 -5.37
CA THR A 156 -19.81 -28.86 -4.68
C THR A 156 -20.92 -29.68 -4.01
N VAL A 157 -21.90 -29.02 -3.39
CA VAL A 157 -23.08 -29.71 -2.82
C VAL A 157 -23.90 -30.39 -3.91
N ASP A 158 -24.18 -29.69 -5.03
CA ASP A 158 -24.96 -30.24 -6.15
C ASP A 158 -24.23 -31.40 -6.83
N LYS A 159 -22.92 -31.27 -7.09
CA LYS A 159 -22.06 -32.33 -7.60
C LYS A 159 -22.09 -33.56 -6.70
N THR A 160 -21.87 -33.38 -5.39
CA THR A 160 -21.88 -34.48 -4.42
C THR A 160 -23.24 -35.19 -4.37
N LYS A 161 -24.34 -34.41 -4.51
CA LYS A 161 -25.68 -34.96 -4.59
C LYS A 161 -25.92 -35.78 -5.85
N LYS A 162 -25.41 -35.30 -7.02
CA LYS A 162 -25.59 -35.99 -8.31
C LYS A 162 -24.71 -37.25 -8.37
N GLU A 163 -23.45 -37.16 -7.96
CA GLU A 163 -22.50 -38.29 -7.90
C GLU A 163 -22.91 -39.37 -6.91
N SER A 164 -23.73 -39.02 -5.91
CA SER A 164 -24.29 -39.99 -4.98
C SER A 164 -25.32 -40.96 -5.60
N ARG A 165 -25.82 -40.69 -6.79
CA ARG A 165 -26.82 -41.53 -7.49
C ARG A 165 -26.15 -42.56 -8.38
N PHE A 166 -25.38 -42.14 -9.35
CA PHE A 166 -24.59 -42.97 -10.26
C PHE A 166 -23.42 -42.19 -10.79
N ASN A 167 -22.38 -42.89 -11.25
CA ASN A 167 -21.25 -42.29 -11.92
C ASN A 167 -21.08 -42.99 -13.29
N ALA A 168 -21.01 -42.17 -14.33
CA ALA A 168 -20.73 -42.63 -15.69
C ALA A 168 -19.45 -42.00 -16.19
N SER A 169 -18.53 -42.81 -16.70
CA SER A 169 -17.27 -42.32 -17.26
C SER A 169 -17.06 -42.89 -18.67
N ILE A 170 -16.56 -42.05 -19.57
CA ILE A 170 -16.15 -42.40 -20.92
C ILE A 170 -14.64 -42.15 -20.98
N ASN A 171 -13.89 -43.22 -21.28
CA ASN A 171 -12.46 -43.12 -21.45
C ASN A 171 -12.14 -43.51 -22.90
N ALA A 172 -11.43 -42.64 -23.61
CA ALA A 172 -10.88 -42.90 -24.91
C ALA A 172 -9.36 -42.87 -24.81
N SER A 173 -8.69 -43.90 -25.26
CA SER A 173 -7.25 -43.98 -25.33
C SER A 173 -6.78 -44.41 -26.71
N VAL A 174 -5.73 -43.75 -27.17
CA VAL A 174 -5.01 -44.10 -28.37
C VAL A 174 -3.57 -44.45 -27.96
N GLY A 175 -3.13 -45.62 -28.35
CA GLY A 175 -1.79 -46.08 -28.01
C GLY A 175 -1.18 -46.83 -29.19
N PHE A 176 0.09 -47.09 -29.09
CA PHE A 176 0.79 -47.98 -30.03
C PHE A 176 1.28 -49.19 -29.24
N ASN A 177 0.97 -50.36 -29.72
CA ASN A 177 1.38 -51.62 -29.11
C ASN A 177 2.06 -52.49 -30.12
N GLN A 178 3.14 -53.18 -29.73
CA GLN A 178 3.78 -54.17 -30.57
C GLN A 178 4.39 -55.25 -29.71
N VAL A 179 4.19 -56.49 -30.13
CA VAL A 179 4.87 -57.69 -29.55
C VAL A 179 5.84 -58.19 -30.60
N ALA A 180 7.10 -58.37 -30.25
CA ALA A 180 8.14 -58.91 -31.10
C ALA A 180 9.06 -59.87 -30.35
N GLU A 181 9.55 -60.90 -30.99
CA GLU A 181 10.48 -61.84 -30.40
C GLU A 181 11.90 -61.27 -30.26
N LYS A 182 12.27 -60.25 -31.05
CA LYS A 182 13.56 -59.57 -31.03
C LYS A 182 13.40 -58.10 -30.77
N PHE A 183 14.27 -57.54 -29.90
CA PHE A 183 14.23 -56.15 -29.47
C PHE A 183 14.24 -55.16 -30.62
N GLY A 184 14.99 -55.39 -31.70
CA GLY A 184 15.03 -54.51 -32.90
C GLY A 184 13.74 -54.47 -33.74
N GLU A 185 12.89 -55.49 -33.59
CA GLU A 185 11.61 -55.58 -34.35
C GLU A 185 10.47 -54.89 -33.57
N ALA A 186 10.63 -54.71 -32.26
CA ALA A 186 9.61 -54.07 -31.41
C ALA A 186 9.30 -52.60 -31.75
N TYR A 187 10.13 -51.95 -32.57
CA TYR A 187 9.99 -50.55 -32.92
C TYR A 187 9.73 -50.31 -34.43
N ARG A 188 9.67 -51.38 -35.25
CA ARG A 188 9.61 -51.22 -36.73
C ARG A 188 8.18 -50.99 -37.28
N HIS A 189 7.17 -51.60 -36.67
CA HIS A 189 5.77 -51.53 -37.14
C HIS A 189 4.80 -51.50 -35.95
N PRO A 190 4.74 -50.42 -35.18
CA PRO A 190 3.81 -50.33 -34.05
C PRO A 190 2.37 -50.37 -34.57
N MET A 191 1.57 -51.24 -34.00
CA MET A 191 0.14 -51.31 -34.29
C MET A 191 -0.59 -50.26 -33.46
N GLN A 192 -1.36 -49.44 -34.13
CA GLN A 192 -2.24 -48.46 -33.47
C GLN A 192 -3.37 -49.20 -32.75
N GLN A 193 -3.54 -48.91 -31.51
CA GLN A 193 -4.60 -49.45 -30.66
C GLN A 193 -5.51 -48.29 -30.23
N GLU A 194 -6.75 -48.32 -30.63
CA GLU A 194 -7.78 -47.40 -30.21
C GLU A 194 -8.74 -48.14 -29.27
N MET A 195 -8.98 -47.57 -28.10
CA MET A 195 -9.90 -48.14 -27.12
C MET A 195 -10.85 -47.08 -26.62
N VAL A 196 -12.14 -47.32 -26.72
CA VAL A 196 -13.17 -46.53 -26.07
C VAL A 196 -13.88 -47.40 -25.06
N SER A 197 -13.91 -46.99 -23.81
CA SER A 197 -14.64 -47.68 -22.77
C SER A 197 -15.66 -46.77 -22.12
N VAL A 198 -16.85 -47.30 -21.92
CA VAL A 198 -17.95 -46.64 -21.20
C VAL A 198 -18.21 -47.45 -19.94
N SER A 199 -18.10 -46.83 -18.76
CA SER A 199 -18.41 -47.49 -17.53
C SER A 199 -19.47 -46.73 -16.75
N VAL A 200 -20.44 -47.48 -16.20
CA VAL A 200 -21.48 -46.93 -15.33
C VAL A 200 -21.37 -47.67 -14.00
N SER A 201 -21.18 -46.89 -12.92
CA SER A 201 -21.09 -47.41 -11.56
C SER A 201 -22.31 -46.92 -10.71
N ILE A 202 -23.06 -47.87 -10.21
CA ILE A 202 -24.23 -47.62 -9.35
C ILE A 202 -23.92 -48.25 -7.98
N PRO A 203 -23.64 -47.46 -6.96
CA PRO A 203 -23.37 -47.98 -5.61
C PRO A 203 -24.66 -48.44 -4.95
N LEU A 204 -24.78 -49.74 -4.68
CA LEU A 204 -25.98 -50.36 -4.09
C LEU A 204 -25.99 -50.22 -2.54
N VAL A 205 -24.83 -50.40 -1.90
CA VAL A 205 -24.63 -50.25 -0.44
C VAL A 205 -23.34 -49.54 -0.18
N ASP A 206 -23.38 -48.52 0.68
CA ASP A 206 -22.18 -47.68 1.00
C ASP A 206 -22.05 -47.35 2.49
N TRP A 207 -22.82 -48.02 3.35
CA TRP A 207 -22.78 -47.85 4.83
C TRP A 207 -22.87 -46.37 5.28
N GLY A 208 -23.58 -45.54 4.52
CA GLY A 208 -23.81 -44.14 4.85
C GLY A 208 -22.70 -43.15 4.40
N VAL A 209 -21.67 -43.60 3.67
CA VAL A 209 -20.57 -42.76 3.19
C VAL A 209 -21.09 -41.61 2.31
N ARG A 210 -22.05 -41.86 1.40
CA ARG A 210 -22.62 -40.82 0.52
C ARG A 210 -23.39 -39.78 1.31
N LYS A 211 -24.21 -40.21 2.31
CA LYS A 211 -24.92 -39.30 3.21
C LYS A 211 -23.93 -38.44 4.01
N GLY A 212 -22.83 -39.06 4.50
CA GLY A 212 -21.77 -38.36 5.19
C GLY A 212 -21.08 -37.30 4.29
N LYS A 213 -20.71 -37.65 3.06
CA LYS A 213 -20.12 -36.71 2.09
C LYS A 213 -21.05 -35.55 1.75
N TYR A 214 -22.34 -35.82 1.54
CA TYR A 214 -23.33 -34.78 1.27
C TYR A 214 -23.48 -33.84 2.47
N ASN A 215 -23.59 -34.39 3.70
CA ASN A 215 -23.67 -33.57 4.89
C ASN A 215 -22.41 -32.72 5.12
N MET A 216 -21.22 -33.27 4.83
CA MET A 216 -19.97 -32.54 4.85
C MET A 216 -19.98 -31.37 3.86
N ALA A 217 -20.35 -31.62 2.61
CA ALA A 217 -20.44 -30.56 1.58
C ALA A 217 -21.44 -29.47 1.98
N ARG A 218 -22.60 -29.84 2.52
CA ARG A 218 -23.61 -28.91 3.02
C ARG A 218 -23.13 -28.09 4.22
N ASN A 219 -22.46 -28.71 5.18
CA ASN A 219 -21.88 -28.00 6.32
C ASN A 219 -20.78 -27.05 5.87
N ASN A 220 -19.91 -27.47 4.93
CA ASN A 220 -18.89 -26.60 4.33
C ASN A 220 -19.52 -25.39 3.63
N LEU A 221 -20.61 -25.57 2.89
CA LEU A 221 -21.36 -24.46 2.28
C LEU A 221 -21.85 -23.46 3.34
N ASN A 222 -22.36 -23.94 4.46
CA ASN A 222 -22.79 -23.06 5.54
C ASN A 222 -21.62 -22.28 6.15
N VAL A 223 -20.46 -22.92 6.32
CA VAL A 223 -19.23 -22.27 6.79
C VAL A 223 -18.79 -21.19 5.80
N VAL A 224 -18.72 -21.51 4.50
CA VAL A 224 -18.34 -20.57 3.45
C VAL A 224 -19.30 -19.37 3.40
N LYS A 225 -20.62 -19.59 3.48
CA LYS A 225 -21.61 -18.51 3.52
C LYS A 225 -21.42 -17.59 4.73
N THR A 226 -21.16 -18.17 5.91
CA THR A 226 -20.92 -17.38 7.13
C THR A 226 -19.62 -16.59 7.04
N SER A 227 -18.55 -17.23 6.56
CA SER A 227 -17.25 -16.58 6.34
C SER A 227 -17.34 -15.44 5.32
N ALA A 228 -18.01 -15.69 4.19
CA ALA A 228 -18.23 -14.66 3.16
C ALA A 228 -19.01 -13.46 3.75
N ARG A 229 -20.07 -13.72 4.52
CA ARG A 229 -20.82 -12.64 5.18
C ARG A 229 -19.97 -11.84 6.16
N GLN A 230 -19.12 -12.51 6.94
CA GLN A 230 -18.21 -11.83 7.86
C GLN A 230 -17.18 -10.98 7.10
N SER A 231 -16.64 -11.49 5.99
CA SER A 231 -15.71 -10.74 5.14
C SER A 231 -16.40 -9.55 4.47
N GLU A 232 -17.64 -9.69 3.99
CA GLU A 232 -18.42 -8.55 3.46
C GLU A 232 -18.54 -7.42 4.50
N ILE A 233 -18.89 -7.75 5.74
CA ILE A 233 -18.98 -6.75 6.82
C ILE A 233 -17.64 -6.07 7.06
N SER A 234 -16.54 -6.84 7.07
CA SER A 234 -15.21 -6.28 7.28
C SER A 234 -14.79 -5.32 6.16
N ILE A 235 -15.12 -5.65 4.90
CA ILE A 235 -14.85 -4.75 3.75
C ILE A 235 -15.71 -3.48 3.85
N GLU A 236 -16.99 -3.62 4.22
CA GLU A 236 -17.89 -2.47 4.41
C GLU A 236 -17.37 -1.54 5.52
N GLU A 237 -16.91 -2.09 6.64
CA GLU A 237 -16.28 -1.33 7.72
C GLU A 237 -15.02 -0.61 7.26
N GLU A 238 -14.15 -1.27 6.49
CA GLU A 238 -12.93 -0.66 5.94
C GLU A 238 -13.26 0.51 5.01
N VAL A 239 -14.26 0.37 4.14
CA VAL A 239 -14.73 1.45 3.25
C VAL A 239 -15.24 2.64 4.05
N ILE A 240 -16.07 2.41 5.07
CA ILE A 240 -16.62 3.47 5.93
C ILE A 240 -15.49 4.25 6.61
N MET A 241 -14.52 3.53 7.20
CA MET A 241 -13.38 4.14 7.88
C MET A 241 -12.51 4.93 6.90
N THR A 242 -12.16 4.35 5.75
CA THR A 242 -11.33 5.01 4.74
C THR A 242 -11.97 6.30 4.21
N VAL A 243 -13.28 6.28 3.95
CA VAL A 243 -14.03 7.48 3.51
C VAL A 243 -14.08 8.53 4.61
N SER A 244 -14.31 8.12 5.86
CA SER A 244 -14.32 9.01 7.01
C SER A 244 -12.95 9.69 7.19
N ASP A 245 -11.88 8.92 7.15
CA ASP A 245 -10.50 9.41 7.27
C ASP A 245 -10.18 10.38 6.12
N PHE A 246 -10.55 10.04 4.88
CA PHE A 246 -10.35 10.93 3.74
C PHE A 246 -11.06 12.27 3.90
N ASN A 247 -12.32 12.27 4.33
CA ASN A 247 -13.10 13.49 4.50
C ASN A 247 -12.51 14.42 5.59
N VAL A 248 -11.92 13.83 6.65
CA VAL A 248 -11.23 14.58 7.71
C VAL A 248 -9.88 15.09 7.24
N GLN A 249 -9.16 14.33 6.42
CA GLN A 249 -7.79 14.62 6.01
C GLN A 249 -7.64 15.96 5.29
N GLN A 250 -8.66 16.40 4.56
CA GLN A 250 -8.64 17.70 3.88
C GLN A 250 -8.55 18.88 4.87
N ALA A 251 -9.28 18.80 5.98
CA ALA A 251 -9.22 19.82 7.04
C ALA A 251 -7.84 19.78 7.72
N LEU A 252 -7.27 18.58 7.92
CA LEU A 252 -5.93 18.41 8.51
C LEU A 252 -4.84 19.01 7.62
N VAL A 253 -4.91 18.82 6.28
CA VAL A 253 -3.98 19.45 5.34
C VAL A 253 -4.06 20.98 5.44
N ALA A 254 -5.27 21.54 5.45
CA ALA A 254 -5.46 23.00 5.55
C ALA A 254 -4.89 23.55 6.88
N SER A 255 -5.15 22.89 7.99
CA SER A 255 -4.63 23.29 9.32
C SER A 255 -3.11 23.15 9.40
N ALA A 256 -2.55 22.11 8.79
CA ALA A 256 -1.10 21.91 8.75
C ALA A 256 -0.38 22.95 7.87
N GLU A 257 -0.99 23.37 6.76
CA GLU A 257 -0.49 24.45 5.92
C GLU A 257 -0.46 25.78 6.69
N GLU A 258 -1.57 26.14 7.34
CA GLU A 258 -1.65 27.36 8.17
C GLU A 258 -0.62 27.31 9.33
N ALA A 259 -0.49 26.18 9.98
CA ALA A 259 0.50 25.99 11.07
C ALA A 259 1.94 26.17 10.56
N LEU A 260 2.24 25.70 9.34
CA LEU A 260 3.56 25.87 8.72
C LEU A 260 3.84 27.36 8.42
N ASP A 261 2.88 28.08 7.83
CA ASP A 261 3.03 29.50 7.54
C ASP A 261 3.27 30.32 8.81
N LEU A 262 2.50 30.06 9.85
CA LEU A 262 2.66 30.72 11.16
C LEU A 262 4.01 30.38 11.80
N ALA A 263 4.48 29.13 11.69
CA ALA A 263 5.76 28.69 12.25
C ALA A 263 6.94 29.34 11.51
N ILE A 264 6.87 29.49 10.18
CA ILE A 264 7.87 30.20 9.37
C ILE A 264 7.94 31.69 9.79
N LEU A 265 6.80 32.36 9.94
CA LEU A 265 6.74 33.75 10.37
C LEU A 265 7.32 33.91 11.78
N ALA A 266 6.93 33.04 12.73
CA ALA A 266 7.41 33.07 14.10
C ALA A 266 8.93 32.85 14.18
N TYR A 267 9.49 31.93 13.39
CA TYR A 267 10.92 31.70 13.33
C TYR A 267 11.65 32.94 12.77
N ASN A 268 11.18 33.51 11.68
CA ASN A 268 11.80 34.69 11.06
C ASN A 268 11.80 35.89 12.02
N GLU A 269 10.71 36.17 12.71
CA GLU A 269 10.61 37.23 13.73
C GLU A 269 11.56 36.97 14.91
N THR A 270 11.57 35.75 15.43
CA THR A 270 12.45 35.37 16.55
C THR A 270 13.91 35.48 16.17
N ARG A 271 14.27 35.09 14.94
CA ARG A 271 15.63 35.21 14.40
C ARG A 271 16.07 36.68 14.29
N GLN A 272 15.20 37.56 13.79
CA GLN A 272 15.49 38.99 13.74
C GLN A 272 15.67 39.58 15.13
N ARG A 273 14.77 39.26 16.07
CA ARG A 273 14.87 39.69 17.47
C ARG A 273 16.14 39.16 18.13
N PHE A 274 16.57 37.94 17.85
CA PHE A 274 17.84 37.42 18.32
C PHE A 274 19.01 38.23 17.77
N ILE A 275 19.05 38.55 16.47
CA ILE A 275 20.13 39.32 15.83
C ILE A 275 20.31 40.69 16.50
N ILE A 276 19.23 41.36 16.87
CA ILE A 276 19.26 42.67 17.56
C ILE A 276 19.37 42.60 19.11
N GLY A 277 19.49 41.37 19.65
CA GLY A 277 19.69 41.16 21.09
C GLY A 277 18.42 41.21 21.95
N LYS A 278 17.24 41.13 21.34
CA LYS A 278 15.92 41.15 22.01
C LYS A 278 15.30 39.77 22.22
N ALA A 279 15.93 38.69 21.80
CA ALA A 279 15.56 37.32 22.07
C ALA A 279 16.78 36.50 22.51
N ASP A 280 16.54 35.48 23.31
CA ASP A 280 17.53 34.51 23.75
C ASP A 280 17.70 33.34 22.79
N ILE A 281 18.72 32.52 23.03
CA ILE A 281 19.04 31.33 22.18
C ILE A 281 17.96 30.27 22.31
N ASN A 282 17.37 30.08 23.50
CA ASN A 282 16.35 29.06 23.73
C ASN A 282 15.08 29.37 22.94
N SER A 283 14.67 30.65 22.92
CA SER A 283 13.53 31.12 22.11
C SER A 283 13.76 30.87 20.60
N LEU A 284 15.00 31.10 20.13
CA LEU A 284 15.34 30.85 18.73
C LEU A 284 15.32 29.37 18.39
N THR A 285 15.93 28.52 19.21
CA THR A 285 15.95 27.06 19.03
C THR A 285 14.54 26.49 19.08
N LEU A 286 13.69 26.96 20.00
CA LEU A 286 12.30 26.52 20.10
C LEU A 286 11.50 26.88 18.84
N SER A 287 11.66 28.10 18.31
CA SER A 287 10.95 28.52 17.08
C SER A 287 11.44 27.77 15.86
N LEU A 288 12.72 27.43 15.76
CA LEU A 288 13.26 26.58 14.71
C LEU A 288 12.68 25.16 14.75
N ASN A 289 12.66 24.55 15.94
CA ASN A 289 12.09 23.21 16.12
C ASN A 289 10.61 23.17 15.74
N ARG A 290 9.84 24.19 16.12
CA ARG A 290 8.42 24.32 15.73
C ARG A 290 8.23 24.44 14.22
N GLN A 291 9.09 25.21 13.54
CA GLN A 291 9.05 25.32 12.08
C GLN A 291 9.34 23.96 11.41
N GLN A 292 10.37 23.24 11.88
CA GLN A 292 10.71 21.92 11.33
C GLN A 292 9.59 20.90 11.56
N GLU A 293 8.98 20.92 12.74
CA GLU A 293 7.84 20.05 13.06
C GLU A 293 6.63 20.38 12.20
N ALA A 294 6.26 21.65 12.06
CA ALA A 294 5.15 22.08 11.21
C ALA A 294 5.37 21.68 9.74
N GLN A 295 6.59 21.79 9.24
CA GLN A 295 6.90 21.36 7.88
C GLN A 295 6.75 19.85 7.68
N ARG A 296 7.24 19.03 8.62
CA ARG A 296 7.03 17.59 8.58
C ARG A 296 5.55 17.23 8.64
N ASN A 297 4.80 17.87 9.52
CA ASN A 297 3.37 17.63 9.67
C ASN A 297 2.59 17.99 8.41
N TYR A 298 2.94 19.08 7.72
CA TYR A 298 2.32 19.46 6.46
C TYR A 298 2.59 18.42 5.35
N ILE A 299 3.84 17.97 5.18
CA ILE A 299 4.18 16.96 4.19
C ILE A 299 3.50 15.62 4.50
N SER A 300 3.46 15.22 5.79
CA SER A 300 2.75 14.02 6.23
C SER A 300 1.25 14.11 5.96
N ALA A 301 0.62 15.24 6.25
CA ALA A 301 -0.80 15.45 5.99
C ALA A 301 -1.14 15.36 4.48
N LEU A 302 -0.26 15.90 3.61
CA LEU A 302 -0.40 15.73 2.16
C LEU A 302 -0.23 14.27 1.73
N GLN A 303 0.74 13.57 2.28
CA GLN A 303 0.94 12.15 2.01
C GLN A 303 -0.29 11.33 2.40
N ASP A 304 -0.80 11.53 3.62
CA ASP A 304 -1.97 10.80 4.14
C ASP A 304 -3.22 11.08 3.29
N TYR A 305 -3.41 12.34 2.84
CA TYR A 305 -4.48 12.69 1.92
C TYR A 305 -4.40 11.88 0.62
N TRP A 306 -3.23 11.85 -0.04
CA TRP A 306 -3.07 11.18 -1.33
C TRP A 306 -3.11 9.66 -1.20
N LEU A 307 -2.59 9.10 -0.10
CA LEU A 307 -2.72 7.67 0.18
C LEU A 307 -4.18 7.26 0.37
N ASN A 308 -4.94 8.03 1.15
CA ASN A 308 -6.38 7.77 1.31
C ASN A 308 -7.16 7.97 0.01
N TYR A 309 -6.78 8.93 -0.83
CA TYR A 309 -7.37 9.12 -2.15
C TYR A 309 -7.23 7.89 -3.05
N TYR A 310 -6.07 7.23 -3.06
CA TYR A 310 -5.86 6.01 -3.85
C TYR A 310 -6.43 4.74 -3.20
N LYS A 311 -6.75 4.79 -1.91
CA LYS A 311 -7.42 3.68 -1.21
C LYS A 311 -8.94 3.63 -1.48
N ILE A 312 -9.56 4.77 -1.69
CA ILE A 312 -11.00 4.87 -2.00
C ILE A 312 -11.28 4.41 -3.42
#